data_369ac139cb31438eb166cbb05c44b291
#
_entry.id   369ac139cb31438eb166cbb05c44b291
#
_cell.length_a   1.000
_cell.length_b   1.000
_cell.length_c   1.000
_cell.angle_alpha   90.00
_cell.angle_beta   90.00
_cell.angle_gamma   90.00
#
_symmetry.space_group_name_H-M   'P 1'
#
loop_
_entity.id
_entity.type
_entity.pdbx_description
1 polymer ?
#
loop_
_entity_poly.entity_id
_entity_poly.type
_entity_poly.pdbx_seq_one_letter_code
_entity_poly.pdbx_strand_id
1 'polypeptide(L)'
;MLTYALVGLEPRRVEVEAHLQKGVPSFAIVGLADRACQEAKERVRSGIVSAELEWPLRRITVNLAPAELRKEGSGFDLTIALAILAASHQIPAGSLREHAAVGELALDGRVRPVGGALVVAEGARRAGIEFVLCAAESAGEVALAGVDPVPVHHLAEAVAYMRGDWLPKPAPPSSANGGAHVTCPDLAEVKGQRRGRRALEIAAAGRHNLLLAGPPGTGKTMLARRLPGILPELAREEALEVTRIHSVVGLLPSGQPLVAEPPFRAPHHSSSMPAIVGGGSGPSPGEASLAHRGVLLLDEFPEFQRPVLEALRQPLEDGVVSVARANGRATFPARFQLVATMNLCPCGGRGDAAGCSCSAVRLARFREKLSRALLDRFDLVVAMPRPRASELDGSGEETSALVRERVQAARSRLEARPPRMSSEARALLTEAVERLPLSGRGRARVARVARTIAALAGSDEIAREHLAEALSYRIPPELTGK
;
A
#
# COMPACT_ATOMS: atom_id res chain seq x y z
N MET A 1 -17.95 18.05 -20.39
CA MET A 1 -17.42 16.68 -20.13
C MET A 1 -16.92 16.58 -18.72
N LEU A 2 -17.14 15.45 -18.05
CA LEU A 2 -16.70 15.24 -16.68
C LEU A 2 -15.41 14.44 -16.59
N THR A 3 -14.58 14.81 -15.61
CA THR A 3 -13.42 14.03 -15.16
C THR A 3 -13.17 14.37 -13.68
N TYR A 4 -12.08 13.86 -13.10
CA TYR A 4 -11.77 14.07 -11.70
C TYR A 4 -10.27 14.36 -11.50
N ALA A 5 -9.98 15.35 -10.67
CA ALA A 5 -8.64 15.57 -10.12
C ALA A 5 -8.51 14.76 -8.82
N LEU A 6 -7.32 14.26 -8.54
CA LEU A 6 -7.05 13.48 -7.34
C LEU A 6 -6.41 14.36 -6.27
N VAL A 7 -7.01 14.37 -5.06
CA VAL A 7 -6.40 14.97 -3.88
C VAL A 7 -6.15 13.84 -2.88
N GLY A 8 -4.96 13.27 -2.92
CA GLY A 8 -4.68 12.01 -2.25
C GLY A 8 -5.50 10.86 -2.87
N LEU A 9 -6.40 10.25 -2.10
CA LEU A 9 -7.31 9.20 -2.57
C LEU A 9 -8.74 9.72 -2.83
N GLU A 10 -8.96 11.04 -2.78
CA GLU A 10 -10.29 11.62 -2.96
C GLU A 10 -10.45 12.16 -4.38
N PRO A 11 -11.47 11.67 -5.12
CA PRO A 11 -11.80 12.23 -6.43
C PRO A 11 -12.53 13.57 -6.25
N ARG A 12 -12.02 14.61 -6.88
CA ARG A 12 -12.62 15.94 -6.93
C ARG A 12 -13.12 16.20 -8.33
N ARG A 13 -14.43 16.43 -8.48
CA ARG A 13 -15.08 16.66 -9.75
C ARG A 13 -14.45 17.83 -10.50
N VAL A 14 -14.15 17.62 -11.78
CA VAL A 14 -13.68 18.64 -12.71
C VAL A 14 -14.58 18.63 -13.94
N GLU A 15 -15.12 19.79 -14.27
CA GLU A 15 -15.88 20.01 -15.50
C GLU A 15 -14.94 20.60 -16.54
N VAL A 16 -14.84 19.94 -17.69
CA VAL A 16 -14.05 20.38 -18.82
C VAL A 16 -14.97 21.00 -19.86
N GLU A 17 -14.83 22.31 -20.06
CA GLU A 17 -15.62 23.13 -20.97
C GLU A 17 -14.71 23.65 -22.08
N ALA A 18 -15.10 23.47 -23.35
CA ALA A 18 -14.39 24.02 -24.49
C ALA A 18 -15.23 25.10 -25.17
N HIS A 19 -14.63 26.23 -25.44
CA HIS A 19 -15.24 27.34 -26.13
C HIS A 19 -14.44 27.76 -27.36
N LEU A 20 -15.11 27.81 -28.52
CA LEU A 20 -14.54 28.16 -29.81
C LEU A 20 -15.03 29.53 -30.28
N GLN A 21 -14.12 30.50 -30.41
CA GLN A 21 -14.43 31.85 -30.87
C GLN A 21 -13.79 32.13 -32.25
N LYS A 22 -14.43 33.00 -33.02
CA LYS A 22 -13.83 33.57 -34.23
C LYS A 22 -12.63 34.44 -33.86
N GLY A 23 -11.53 34.35 -34.53
CA GLY A 23 -10.33 35.13 -34.30
C GLY A 23 -9.04 34.43 -34.73
N VAL A 24 -7.91 34.99 -34.36
CA VAL A 24 -6.60 34.36 -34.63
C VAL A 24 -6.52 33.01 -33.93
N PRO A 25 -6.17 31.93 -34.63
CA PRO A 25 -6.08 30.62 -34.03
C PRO A 25 -5.13 30.60 -32.85
N SER A 26 -5.62 30.13 -31.69
CA SER A 26 -4.85 29.98 -30.47
C SER A 26 -5.49 28.91 -29.60
N PHE A 27 -4.70 28.27 -28.72
CA PHE A 27 -5.20 27.29 -27.78
C PHE A 27 -4.74 27.62 -26.36
N ALA A 28 -5.68 27.83 -25.46
CA ALA A 28 -5.46 28.14 -24.06
C ALA A 28 -6.20 27.16 -23.15
N ILE A 29 -5.53 26.72 -22.07
CA ILE A 29 -6.10 25.93 -20.98
C ILE A 29 -6.07 26.83 -19.74
N VAL A 30 -7.21 27.00 -19.08
CA VAL A 30 -7.38 27.80 -17.87
C VAL A 30 -7.97 26.95 -16.72
N GLY A 31 -7.83 27.35 -15.46
CA GLY A 31 -8.36 26.65 -14.30
C GLY A 31 -7.28 25.97 -13.44
N LEU A 32 -6.18 26.67 -13.13
CA LEU A 32 -5.08 26.20 -12.25
C LEU A 32 -4.42 24.88 -12.70
N ALA A 33 -4.24 24.72 -14.01
CA ALA A 33 -3.54 23.59 -14.60
C ALA A 33 -2.04 23.64 -14.29
N ASP A 34 -1.44 22.53 -13.86
CA ASP A 34 0.00 22.41 -13.70
C ASP A 34 0.74 22.39 -15.06
N ARG A 35 2.08 22.25 -15.02
CA ARG A 35 2.89 22.21 -16.24
C ARG A 35 2.51 21.04 -17.14
N ALA A 36 2.30 19.84 -16.58
CA ALA A 36 1.92 18.66 -17.35
C ALA A 36 0.57 18.82 -18.05
N CYS A 37 -0.40 19.44 -17.36
CA CYS A 37 -1.69 19.81 -17.91
C CYS A 37 -1.59 20.92 -18.98
N GLN A 38 -0.63 21.86 -18.86
CA GLN A 38 -0.37 22.87 -19.91
C GLN A 38 0.28 22.25 -21.15
N GLU A 39 1.11 21.23 -21.00
CA GLU A 39 1.72 20.47 -22.10
C GLU A 39 0.69 19.62 -22.86
N ALA A 40 -0.50 19.37 -22.27
CA ALA A 40 -1.64 18.72 -22.97
C ALA A 40 -2.02 19.42 -24.28
N LYS A 41 -1.72 20.72 -24.44
CA LYS A 41 -2.00 21.46 -25.69
C LYS A 41 -1.41 20.81 -26.92
N GLU A 42 -0.15 20.40 -26.83
CA GLU A 42 0.54 19.76 -27.95
C GLU A 42 0.06 18.31 -28.15
N ARG A 43 -0.14 17.56 -27.05
CA ARG A 43 -0.62 16.18 -27.16
C ARG A 43 -2.04 16.10 -27.72
N VAL A 44 -2.95 16.94 -27.23
CA VAL A 44 -4.36 16.99 -27.70
C VAL A 44 -4.43 17.40 -29.16
N ARG A 45 -3.69 18.46 -29.53
CA ARG A 45 -3.67 18.93 -30.93
C ARG A 45 -3.13 17.86 -31.88
N SER A 46 -1.97 17.30 -31.57
CA SER A 46 -1.35 16.24 -32.38
C SER A 46 -2.21 15.00 -32.43
N GLY A 47 -2.77 14.57 -31.29
CA GLY A 47 -3.67 13.40 -31.22
C GLY A 47 -4.94 13.55 -32.08
N ILE A 48 -5.57 14.74 -32.07
CA ILE A 48 -6.75 15.03 -32.93
C ILE A 48 -6.36 14.94 -34.41
N VAL A 49 -5.26 15.57 -34.82
CA VAL A 49 -4.80 15.53 -36.21
C VAL A 49 -4.38 14.14 -36.63
N SER A 50 -3.66 13.40 -35.78
CA SER A 50 -3.22 12.03 -36.07
C SER A 50 -4.39 11.02 -36.10
N ALA A 51 -5.51 11.34 -35.48
CA ALA A 51 -6.76 10.58 -35.56
C ALA A 51 -7.58 10.91 -36.79
N GLU A 52 -7.03 11.66 -37.78
CA GLU A 52 -7.70 12.12 -39.01
C GLU A 52 -8.94 12.97 -38.72
N LEU A 53 -8.96 13.68 -37.60
CA LEU A 53 -10.02 14.58 -37.17
C LEU A 53 -9.63 16.02 -37.46
N GLU A 54 -10.62 16.90 -37.67
CA GLU A 54 -10.39 18.31 -37.96
C GLU A 54 -9.95 19.09 -36.71
N TRP A 55 -8.77 19.75 -36.77
CA TRP A 55 -8.40 20.71 -35.77
C TRP A 55 -9.05 22.07 -36.06
N PRO A 56 -9.86 22.62 -35.11
CA PRO A 56 -10.56 23.88 -35.38
C PRO A 56 -9.59 25.06 -35.52
N LEU A 57 -9.56 25.71 -36.69
CA LEU A 57 -8.77 26.93 -36.94
C LEU A 57 -9.45 28.17 -36.33
N ARG A 58 -9.67 28.17 -35.01
CA ARG A 58 -10.34 29.18 -34.22
C ARG A 58 -9.55 29.46 -32.93
N ARG A 59 -9.96 30.48 -32.19
CA ARG A 59 -9.48 30.66 -30.81
C ARG A 59 -10.18 29.67 -29.90
N ILE A 60 -9.41 28.71 -29.35
CA ILE A 60 -9.88 27.66 -28.48
C ILE A 60 -9.51 28.02 -27.04
N THR A 61 -10.48 28.03 -26.13
CA THR A 61 -10.25 28.14 -24.69
C THR A 61 -10.91 26.96 -24.02
N VAL A 62 -10.11 26.17 -23.29
CA VAL A 62 -10.60 25.09 -22.44
C VAL A 62 -10.50 25.52 -20.99
N ASN A 63 -11.64 25.46 -20.28
CA ASN A 63 -11.74 25.74 -18.86
C ASN A 63 -11.85 24.44 -18.08
N LEU A 64 -11.00 24.28 -17.05
CA LEU A 64 -11.05 23.16 -16.10
C LEU A 64 -11.65 23.68 -14.80
N ALA A 65 -12.97 23.59 -14.64
CA ALA A 65 -13.69 24.09 -13.47
C ALA A 65 -13.75 23.04 -12.33
N PRO A 66 -13.67 23.44 -11.04
CA PRO A 66 -13.54 24.80 -10.51
C PRO A 66 -12.10 25.32 -10.54
N ALA A 67 -11.91 26.64 -10.65
CA ALA A 67 -10.59 27.27 -10.79
C ALA A 67 -9.69 27.16 -9.54
N GLU A 68 -10.27 27.03 -8.35
CA GLU A 68 -9.55 26.88 -7.08
C GLU A 68 -8.89 25.50 -6.89
N LEU A 69 -9.38 24.49 -7.60
CA LEU A 69 -8.82 23.14 -7.54
C LEU A 69 -7.63 23.03 -8.48
N ARG A 70 -6.47 22.68 -7.97
CA ARG A 70 -5.29 22.42 -8.79
C ARG A 70 -5.45 21.10 -9.57
N LYS A 71 -5.17 21.12 -10.87
CA LYS A 71 -5.20 19.97 -11.76
C LYS A 71 -3.76 19.59 -12.07
N GLU A 72 -3.41 18.35 -11.74
CA GLU A 72 -2.05 17.81 -11.89
C GLU A 72 -2.07 16.58 -12.80
N GLY A 73 -1.07 16.46 -13.66
CA GLY A 73 -0.86 15.31 -14.51
C GLY A 73 -1.55 15.38 -15.88
N SER A 74 -1.39 14.30 -16.65
CA SER A 74 -1.84 14.16 -18.04
C SER A 74 -3.21 13.50 -18.22
N GLY A 75 -3.85 13.09 -17.12
CA GLY A 75 -5.13 12.36 -17.17
C GLY A 75 -6.31 13.11 -17.78
N PHE A 76 -6.17 14.41 -18.02
CA PHE A 76 -7.20 15.27 -18.58
C PHE A 76 -7.21 15.30 -20.12
N ASP A 77 -6.16 14.80 -20.79
CA ASP A 77 -5.95 14.95 -22.22
C ASP A 77 -7.12 14.42 -23.04
N LEU A 78 -7.58 13.19 -22.77
CA LEU A 78 -8.72 12.58 -23.45
C LEU A 78 -10.00 13.40 -23.27
N THR A 79 -10.24 13.88 -22.04
CA THR A 79 -11.42 14.70 -21.73
C THR A 79 -11.38 16.05 -22.44
N ILE A 80 -10.21 16.69 -22.52
CA ILE A 80 -9.98 17.96 -23.24
C ILE A 80 -10.22 17.76 -24.74
N ALA A 81 -9.69 16.69 -25.33
CA ALA A 81 -9.89 16.38 -26.76
C ALA A 81 -11.37 16.20 -27.07
N LEU A 82 -12.10 15.39 -26.29
CA LEU A 82 -13.54 15.15 -26.51
C LEU A 82 -14.36 16.44 -26.33
N ALA A 83 -14.00 17.30 -25.36
CA ALA A 83 -14.68 18.58 -25.17
C ALA A 83 -14.50 19.53 -26.40
N ILE A 84 -13.29 19.57 -26.98
CA ILE A 84 -12.98 20.37 -28.18
C ILE A 84 -13.76 19.83 -29.39
N LEU A 85 -13.78 18.49 -29.57
CA LEU A 85 -14.49 17.82 -30.67
C LEU A 85 -16.01 18.01 -30.58
N ALA A 86 -16.57 18.04 -29.37
CA ALA A 86 -17.98 18.38 -29.17
C ALA A 86 -18.27 19.84 -29.48
N ALA A 87 -17.41 20.77 -29.04
CA ALA A 87 -17.56 22.20 -29.32
C ALA A 87 -17.39 22.55 -30.81
N SER A 88 -16.68 21.70 -31.58
CA SER A 88 -16.55 21.81 -33.04
C SER A 88 -17.60 20.99 -33.83
N HIS A 89 -18.58 20.41 -33.14
CA HIS A 89 -19.66 19.59 -33.71
C HIS A 89 -19.17 18.30 -34.41
N GLN A 90 -18.00 17.80 -34.09
CA GLN A 90 -17.48 16.55 -34.60
C GLN A 90 -18.02 15.33 -33.84
N ILE A 91 -18.47 15.51 -32.61
CA ILE A 91 -19.24 14.53 -31.83
C ILE A 91 -20.50 15.19 -31.25
N PRO A 92 -21.58 14.44 -30.96
CA PRO A 92 -22.78 14.99 -30.36
C PRO A 92 -22.51 15.49 -28.93
N ALA A 93 -22.84 16.75 -28.63
CA ALA A 93 -22.63 17.31 -27.30
C ALA A 93 -23.48 16.62 -26.22
N GLY A 94 -24.61 16.03 -26.60
CA GLY A 94 -25.48 15.27 -25.69
C GLY A 94 -24.82 14.00 -25.12
N SER A 95 -24.00 13.31 -25.93
CA SER A 95 -23.32 12.08 -25.50
C SER A 95 -22.33 12.29 -24.36
N LEU A 96 -21.83 13.53 -24.15
CA LEU A 96 -20.88 13.83 -23.07
C LEU A 96 -21.51 13.82 -21.65
N ARG A 97 -22.84 13.87 -21.52
CA ARG A 97 -23.52 14.05 -20.22
C ARG A 97 -23.50 12.78 -19.37
N GLU A 98 -23.56 11.63 -19.99
CA GLU A 98 -23.64 10.31 -19.33
C GLU A 98 -22.24 9.69 -19.13
N HIS A 99 -21.19 10.42 -19.56
CA HIS A 99 -19.83 9.90 -19.61
C HIS A 99 -18.86 10.75 -18.80
N ALA A 100 -17.92 10.08 -18.14
CA ALA A 100 -16.65 10.66 -17.70
C ALA A 100 -15.51 10.10 -18.57
N ALA A 101 -14.36 10.78 -18.57
CA ALA A 101 -13.19 10.27 -19.29
C ALA A 101 -11.92 10.49 -18.48
N VAL A 102 -10.96 9.58 -18.64
CA VAL A 102 -9.64 9.63 -18.03
C VAL A 102 -8.60 8.95 -18.94
N GLY A 103 -7.51 9.65 -19.24
CA GLY A 103 -6.44 9.07 -20.05
C GLY A 103 -5.52 10.14 -20.62
N GLU A 104 -4.26 9.78 -20.82
CA GLU A 104 -3.26 10.58 -21.50
C GLU A 104 -3.33 10.33 -23.01
N LEU A 105 -3.15 11.36 -23.81
CA LEU A 105 -3.01 11.22 -25.26
C LEU A 105 -1.53 11.22 -25.67
N ALA A 106 -1.15 10.23 -26.44
CA ALA A 106 0.10 10.26 -27.18
C ALA A 106 -0.05 11.15 -28.44
N LEU A 107 1.06 11.61 -29.00
CA LEU A 107 1.07 12.47 -30.19
C LEU A 107 0.45 11.80 -31.44
N ASP A 108 0.47 10.48 -31.48
CA ASP A 108 -0.12 9.65 -32.54
C ASP A 108 -1.61 9.32 -32.31
N GLY A 109 -2.24 9.87 -31.25
CA GLY A 109 -3.65 9.67 -30.92
C GLY A 109 -3.95 8.45 -30.08
N ARG A 110 -2.95 7.64 -29.70
CA ARG A 110 -3.16 6.53 -28.75
C ARG A 110 -3.53 7.05 -27.37
N VAL A 111 -4.44 6.34 -26.71
CA VAL A 111 -4.82 6.62 -25.31
C VAL A 111 -3.98 5.75 -24.39
N ARG A 112 -3.29 6.40 -23.45
CA ARG A 112 -2.40 5.75 -22.48
C ARG A 112 -3.03 5.72 -21.08
N PRO A 113 -2.76 4.67 -20.28
CA PRO A 113 -3.22 4.59 -18.92
C PRO A 113 -2.56 5.68 -18.06
N VAL A 114 -3.31 6.13 -17.06
CA VAL A 114 -2.84 7.09 -16.04
C VAL A 114 -3.16 6.55 -14.66
N GLY A 115 -2.37 6.96 -13.66
CA GLY A 115 -2.62 6.56 -12.28
C GLY A 115 -3.95 7.10 -11.75
N GLY A 116 -4.64 6.29 -10.94
CA GLY A 116 -5.87 6.68 -10.25
C GLY A 116 -7.16 6.48 -11.03
N ALA A 117 -7.17 5.70 -12.10
CA ALA A 117 -8.39 5.43 -12.88
C ALA A 117 -9.52 4.83 -12.02
N LEU A 118 -9.21 3.96 -11.05
CA LEU A 118 -10.18 3.46 -10.06
C LEU A 118 -10.82 4.60 -9.27
N VAL A 119 -10.02 5.54 -8.79
CA VAL A 119 -10.52 6.65 -7.95
C VAL A 119 -11.37 7.62 -8.79
N VAL A 120 -10.98 7.87 -10.05
CA VAL A 120 -11.79 8.63 -11.03
C VAL A 120 -13.13 7.94 -11.25
N ALA A 121 -13.13 6.64 -11.47
CA ALA A 121 -14.33 5.83 -11.69
C ALA A 121 -15.26 5.82 -10.45
N GLU A 122 -14.69 5.73 -9.23
CA GLU A 122 -15.48 5.89 -8.00
C GLU A 122 -16.14 7.27 -7.90
N GLY A 123 -15.43 8.33 -8.33
CA GLY A 123 -15.98 9.69 -8.42
C GLY A 123 -17.15 9.76 -9.41
N ALA A 124 -17.00 9.15 -10.58
CA ALA A 124 -18.05 9.06 -11.60
C ALA A 124 -19.28 8.34 -11.06
N ARG A 125 -19.12 7.18 -10.43
CA ARG A 125 -20.23 6.45 -9.79
C ARG A 125 -20.98 7.27 -8.75
N ARG A 126 -20.25 7.99 -7.88
CA ARG A 126 -20.87 8.86 -6.86
C ARG A 126 -21.69 10.01 -7.48
N ALA A 127 -21.32 10.42 -8.70
CA ALA A 127 -22.04 11.45 -9.45
C ALA A 127 -23.18 10.89 -10.34
N GLY A 128 -23.44 9.57 -10.29
CA GLY A 128 -24.46 8.92 -11.12
C GLY A 128 -24.08 8.76 -12.58
N ILE A 129 -22.79 8.81 -12.90
CA ILE A 129 -22.23 8.53 -14.23
C ILE A 129 -22.04 7.03 -14.39
N GLU A 130 -22.60 6.45 -15.43
CA GLU A 130 -22.58 5.02 -15.69
C GLU A 130 -21.36 4.58 -16.52
N PHE A 131 -20.88 5.43 -17.44
CA PHE A 131 -19.83 5.09 -18.40
C PHE A 131 -18.56 5.93 -18.17
N VAL A 132 -17.40 5.26 -18.20
CA VAL A 132 -16.09 5.92 -18.09
C VAL A 132 -15.20 5.52 -19.25
N LEU A 133 -14.90 6.49 -20.16
CA LEU A 133 -13.90 6.29 -21.21
C LEU A 133 -12.51 6.28 -20.58
N CYS A 134 -11.75 5.23 -20.89
CA CYS A 134 -10.40 5.05 -20.35
C CYS A 134 -9.49 4.30 -21.33
N ALA A 135 -8.18 4.37 -21.11
CA ALA A 135 -7.26 3.47 -21.80
C ALA A 135 -7.69 2.01 -21.59
N ALA A 136 -7.54 1.17 -22.61
CA ALA A 136 -7.97 -0.23 -22.56
C ALA A 136 -7.31 -1.00 -21.41
N GLU A 137 -6.07 -0.67 -21.08
CA GLU A 137 -5.32 -1.25 -19.95
C GLU A 137 -5.93 -0.90 -18.59
N SER A 138 -6.66 0.23 -18.48
CA SER A 138 -7.32 0.68 -17.24
C SER A 138 -8.75 0.16 -17.08
N ALA A 139 -9.31 -0.52 -18.08
CA ALA A 139 -10.71 -0.96 -18.08
C ALA A 139 -11.05 -1.86 -16.89
N GLY A 140 -10.17 -2.82 -16.55
CA GLY A 140 -10.34 -3.69 -15.39
C GLY A 140 -10.37 -2.93 -14.08
N GLU A 141 -9.53 -1.91 -13.94
CA GLU A 141 -9.46 -1.01 -12.78
C GLU A 141 -10.74 -0.18 -12.63
N VAL A 142 -11.24 0.39 -13.74
CA VAL A 142 -12.48 1.16 -13.78
C VAL A 142 -13.68 0.30 -13.39
N ALA A 143 -13.75 -0.94 -13.90
CA ALA A 143 -14.83 -1.87 -13.57
C ALA A 143 -14.93 -2.22 -12.08
N LEU A 144 -13.81 -2.19 -11.34
CA LEU A 144 -13.83 -2.41 -9.88
C LEU A 144 -14.65 -1.37 -9.13
N ALA A 145 -14.79 -0.16 -9.68
CA ALA A 145 -15.62 0.89 -9.10
C ALA A 145 -17.13 0.60 -9.25
N GLY A 146 -17.53 -0.36 -10.09
CA GLY A 146 -18.93 -0.65 -10.40
C GLY A 146 -19.56 0.35 -11.36
N VAL A 147 -18.78 0.84 -12.31
CA VAL A 147 -19.19 1.60 -13.50
C VAL A 147 -18.76 0.85 -14.76
N ASP A 148 -19.41 1.10 -15.88
CA ASP A 148 -19.09 0.44 -17.14
C ASP A 148 -17.88 1.13 -17.81
N PRO A 149 -16.74 0.43 -17.96
CA PRO A 149 -15.60 0.97 -18.69
C PRO A 149 -15.89 1.00 -20.18
N VAL A 150 -15.50 2.08 -20.83
CA VAL A 150 -15.44 2.19 -22.30
C VAL A 150 -13.95 2.18 -22.67
N PRO A 151 -13.36 0.98 -22.89
CA PRO A 151 -11.96 0.83 -23.21
C PRO A 151 -11.69 1.31 -24.63
N VAL A 152 -10.73 2.24 -24.75
CA VAL A 152 -10.28 2.77 -26.04
C VAL A 152 -8.75 2.72 -26.14
N HIS A 153 -8.24 2.34 -27.31
CA HIS A 153 -6.80 2.33 -27.61
C HIS A 153 -6.38 3.61 -28.31
N HIS A 154 -7.33 4.25 -29.02
CA HIS A 154 -7.07 5.43 -29.84
C HIS A 154 -8.20 6.44 -29.77
N LEU A 155 -7.89 7.74 -29.93
CA LEU A 155 -8.88 8.81 -29.92
C LEU A 155 -9.98 8.61 -30.98
N ALA A 156 -9.64 8.03 -32.15
CA ALA A 156 -10.61 7.71 -33.21
C ALA A 156 -11.70 6.73 -32.73
N GLU A 157 -11.33 5.74 -31.89
CA GLU A 157 -12.29 4.80 -31.29
C GLU A 157 -13.21 5.51 -30.30
N ALA A 158 -12.66 6.42 -29.48
CA ALA A 158 -13.44 7.23 -28.55
C ALA A 158 -14.48 8.11 -29.29
N VAL A 159 -14.09 8.69 -30.43
CA VAL A 159 -14.98 9.49 -31.30
C VAL A 159 -16.05 8.64 -31.98
N ALA A 160 -15.66 7.50 -32.50
CA ALA A 160 -16.60 6.56 -33.14
C ALA A 160 -17.63 6.05 -32.11
N TYR A 161 -17.20 5.74 -30.89
CA TYR A 161 -18.11 5.40 -29.78
C TYR A 161 -19.09 6.54 -29.47
N MET A 162 -18.57 7.79 -29.32
CA MET A 162 -19.41 8.96 -29.01
C MET A 162 -20.41 9.30 -30.14
N ARG A 163 -20.12 8.92 -31.37
CA ARG A 163 -21.02 9.04 -32.51
C ARG A 163 -22.06 7.91 -32.62
N GLY A 164 -21.82 6.80 -31.89
CA GLY A 164 -22.63 5.59 -31.98
C GLY A 164 -22.22 4.65 -33.15
N ASP A 165 -21.10 4.91 -33.81
CA ASP A 165 -20.60 4.16 -34.96
C ASP A 165 -19.82 2.91 -34.59
N TRP A 166 -19.41 2.80 -33.30
CA TRP A 166 -18.58 1.71 -32.78
C TRP A 166 -18.89 1.42 -31.32
N LEU A 167 -18.81 0.15 -30.92
CA LEU A 167 -18.94 -0.29 -29.55
C LEU A 167 -17.66 -1.03 -29.13
N PRO A 168 -17.13 -0.75 -27.93
CA PRO A 168 -15.96 -1.47 -27.44
C PRO A 168 -16.27 -2.94 -27.20
N LYS A 169 -15.28 -3.81 -27.41
CA LYS A 169 -15.36 -5.18 -26.93
C LYS A 169 -15.46 -5.17 -25.41
N PRO A 170 -16.34 -5.97 -24.80
CA PRO A 170 -16.40 -6.09 -23.35
C PRO A 170 -15.01 -6.39 -22.80
N ALA A 171 -14.60 -5.66 -21.76
CA ALA A 171 -13.39 -6.01 -21.05
C ALA A 171 -13.52 -7.46 -20.56
N PRO A 172 -12.49 -8.31 -20.73
CA PRO A 172 -12.55 -9.66 -20.19
C PRO A 172 -12.86 -9.56 -18.69
N PRO A 173 -13.73 -10.44 -18.16
CA PRO A 173 -14.02 -10.44 -16.73
C PRO A 173 -12.69 -10.53 -16.00
N SER A 174 -12.47 -9.60 -15.07
CA SER A 174 -11.30 -9.62 -14.20
C SER A 174 -11.29 -10.98 -13.50
N SER A 175 -10.45 -11.90 -13.97
CA SER A 175 -10.26 -13.18 -13.29
C SER A 175 -9.62 -12.86 -11.94
N ALA A 176 -10.41 -12.99 -10.90
CA ALA A 176 -9.93 -12.81 -9.51
C ALA A 176 -8.76 -13.77 -9.15
N ASN A 177 -8.48 -14.75 -10.01
CA ASN A 177 -7.51 -15.82 -9.82
C ASN A 177 -6.27 -15.74 -10.70
N GLY A 178 -6.07 -14.67 -11.46
CA GLY A 178 -4.91 -14.51 -12.37
C GLY A 178 -3.75 -13.70 -11.81
N GLY A 179 -3.62 -13.60 -10.48
CA GLY A 179 -2.49 -12.93 -9.85
C GLY A 179 -1.18 -13.63 -10.21
N ALA A 180 -0.21 -12.94 -10.82
CA ALA A 180 1.16 -13.40 -10.76
C ALA A 180 1.51 -13.47 -9.28
N HIS A 181 1.45 -14.66 -8.71
CA HIS A 181 1.95 -14.87 -7.36
C HIS A 181 3.36 -14.31 -7.32
N VAL A 182 3.56 -13.27 -6.53
CA VAL A 182 4.92 -12.86 -6.18
C VAL A 182 5.56 -14.13 -5.66
N THR A 183 6.55 -14.66 -6.39
CA THR A 183 7.29 -15.86 -6.00
C THR A 183 7.97 -15.56 -4.68
N CYS A 184 7.24 -15.81 -3.59
CA CYS A 184 7.77 -15.64 -2.25
C CYS A 184 8.60 -16.87 -1.92
N PRO A 185 9.86 -16.72 -1.47
CA PRO A 185 10.68 -17.86 -1.05
C PRO A 185 9.97 -18.66 0.04
N ASP A 186 10.02 -19.99 -0.04
CA ASP A 186 9.34 -20.88 0.89
C ASP A 186 9.96 -20.85 2.30
N LEU A 187 9.12 -20.95 3.32
CA LEU A 187 9.55 -21.00 4.72
C LEU A 187 10.38 -22.26 5.03
N ALA A 188 10.19 -23.34 4.29
CA ALA A 188 10.97 -24.57 4.43
C ALA A 188 12.47 -24.38 4.14
N GLU A 189 12.85 -23.33 3.40
CA GLU A 189 14.26 -22.99 3.16
C GLU A 189 14.97 -22.45 4.42
N VAL A 190 14.21 -21.98 5.42
CA VAL A 190 14.77 -21.48 6.69
C VAL A 190 15.00 -22.65 7.62
N LYS A 191 16.23 -23.10 7.70
CA LYS A 191 16.64 -24.21 8.56
C LYS A 191 16.82 -23.76 10.01
N GLY A 192 16.38 -24.61 10.95
CA GLY A 192 16.44 -24.31 12.37
C GLY A 192 15.55 -23.10 12.76
N GLN A 193 16.05 -22.23 13.65
CA GLN A 193 15.36 -21.00 14.09
C GLN A 193 13.92 -21.22 14.54
N ARG A 194 13.62 -22.33 15.21
CA ARG A 194 12.25 -22.74 15.63
C ARG A 194 11.49 -21.62 16.31
N ARG A 195 12.15 -20.86 17.22
CA ARG A 195 11.53 -19.75 17.92
C ARG A 195 11.19 -18.59 16.98
N GLY A 196 12.06 -18.30 16.00
CA GLY A 196 11.82 -17.27 14.98
C GLY A 196 10.65 -17.65 14.07
N ARG A 197 10.61 -18.91 13.60
CA ARG A 197 9.52 -19.46 12.77
C ARG A 197 8.18 -19.41 13.52
N ARG A 198 8.15 -19.83 14.79
CA ARG A 198 6.96 -19.76 15.64
C ARG A 198 6.47 -18.33 15.84
N ALA A 199 7.38 -17.40 16.10
CA ALA A 199 7.03 -15.97 16.22
C ALA A 199 6.50 -15.39 14.90
N LEU A 200 7.04 -15.83 13.76
CA LEU A 200 6.56 -15.41 12.43
C LEU A 200 5.11 -15.88 12.19
N GLU A 201 4.79 -17.14 12.55
CA GLU A 201 3.45 -17.70 12.48
C GLU A 201 2.46 -16.94 13.39
N ILE A 202 2.86 -16.66 14.65
CA ILE A 202 2.05 -15.84 15.58
C ILE A 202 1.84 -14.44 15.04
N ALA A 203 2.92 -13.82 14.51
CA ALA A 203 2.86 -12.49 13.90
C ALA A 203 1.90 -12.46 12.70
N ALA A 204 1.97 -13.47 11.83
CA ALA A 204 1.07 -13.64 10.69
C ALA A 204 -0.40 -13.79 11.14
N ALA A 205 -0.68 -14.65 12.11
CA ALA A 205 -2.03 -14.93 12.58
C ALA A 205 -2.69 -13.72 13.26
N GLY A 206 -1.94 -13.00 14.10
CA GLY A 206 -2.47 -11.88 14.90
C GLY A 206 -2.20 -10.50 14.31
N ARG A 207 -1.58 -10.39 13.13
CA ARG A 207 -1.09 -9.12 12.56
C ARG A 207 -0.21 -8.35 13.56
N HIS A 208 0.68 -9.09 14.29
CA HIS A 208 1.54 -8.52 15.32
C HIS A 208 2.82 -7.94 14.74
N ASN A 209 3.26 -6.80 15.26
CA ASN A 209 4.55 -6.22 14.93
C ASN A 209 5.69 -7.07 15.51
N LEU A 210 6.68 -7.40 14.68
CA LEU A 210 7.75 -8.35 14.99
C LEU A 210 9.13 -7.70 14.88
N LEU A 211 9.95 -7.84 15.91
CA LEU A 211 11.36 -7.48 15.90
C LEU A 211 12.23 -8.75 16.03
N LEU A 212 13.07 -8.99 15.02
CA LEU A 212 14.07 -10.06 15.01
C LEU A 212 15.44 -9.48 15.35
N ALA A 213 16.00 -9.86 16.48
CA ALA A 213 17.28 -9.34 16.96
C ALA A 213 18.32 -10.46 17.15
N GLY A 214 19.56 -10.26 16.70
CA GLY A 214 20.59 -11.27 16.82
C GLY A 214 21.86 -10.95 16.03
N PRO A 215 22.91 -11.76 16.13
CA PRO A 215 24.15 -11.57 15.38
C PRO A 215 23.94 -11.58 13.85
N PRO A 216 24.88 -11.05 13.06
CA PRO A 216 24.87 -11.19 11.60
C PRO A 216 24.88 -12.68 11.18
N GLY A 217 24.23 -13.00 10.05
CA GLY A 217 24.21 -14.36 9.50
C GLY A 217 23.26 -15.34 10.21
N THR A 218 22.40 -14.88 11.14
CA THR A 218 21.41 -15.74 11.83
C THR A 218 20.10 -15.95 11.05
N GLY A 219 19.97 -15.38 9.84
CA GLY A 219 18.80 -15.59 9.00
C GLY A 219 17.62 -14.65 9.29
N LYS A 220 17.81 -13.54 10.05
CA LYS A 220 16.74 -12.57 10.39
C LYS A 220 16.00 -12.05 9.16
N THR A 221 16.72 -11.45 8.22
CA THR A 221 16.17 -10.91 6.98
C THR A 221 15.56 -11.99 6.10
N MET A 222 16.24 -13.14 6.05
CA MET A 222 15.76 -14.32 5.35
C MET A 222 14.40 -14.78 5.89
N LEU A 223 14.23 -14.87 7.20
CA LEU A 223 12.97 -15.24 7.84
C LEU A 223 11.89 -14.16 7.62
N ALA A 224 12.21 -12.87 7.80
CA ALA A 224 11.28 -11.77 7.62
C ALA A 224 10.67 -11.72 6.20
N ARG A 225 11.49 -12.01 5.18
CA ARG A 225 11.07 -12.04 3.77
C ARG A 225 10.14 -13.21 3.41
N ARG A 226 9.96 -14.18 4.29
CA ARG A 226 9.02 -15.31 4.10
C ARG A 226 7.64 -15.04 4.70
N LEU A 227 7.49 -13.93 5.44
CA LEU A 227 6.19 -13.58 6.03
C LEU A 227 5.07 -13.47 4.98
N PRO A 228 5.25 -12.81 3.82
CA PRO A 228 4.19 -12.76 2.80
C PRO A 228 3.71 -14.14 2.37
N GLY A 229 4.62 -15.12 2.27
CA GLY A 229 4.31 -16.49 1.88
C GLY A 229 3.37 -17.24 2.80
N ILE A 230 3.21 -16.79 4.04
CA ILE A 230 2.29 -17.39 5.03
C ILE A 230 1.08 -16.51 5.37
N LEU A 231 0.95 -15.34 4.75
CA LEU A 231 -0.23 -14.49 4.91
C LEU A 231 -1.38 -15.00 4.01
N PRO A 232 -2.62 -15.00 4.49
CA PRO A 232 -3.77 -15.24 3.64
C PRO A 232 -4.02 -14.05 2.70
N GLU A 233 -4.75 -14.30 1.63
CA GLU A 233 -5.24 -13.25 0.74
C GLU A 233 -6.08 -12.21 1.49
N LEU A 234 -6.17 -11.02 0.93
CA LEU A 234 -6.98 -9.93 1.46
C LEU A 234 -8.47 -10.20 1.19
N ALA A 235 -9.32 -9.83 2.14
CA ALA A 235 -10.75 -9.75 1.87
C ALA A 235 -11.00 -8.70 0.74
N ARG A 236 -12.12 -8.84 0.00
CA ARG A 236 -12.40 -7.98 -1.15
C ARG A 236 -12.34 -6.48 -0.82
N GLU A 237 -12.89 -6.10 0.32
CA GLU A 237 -12.88 -4.71 0.79
C GLU A 237 -11.46 -4.22 1.11
N GLU A 238 -10.65 -5.06 1.77
CA GLU A 238 -9.23 -4.76 2.06
C GLU A 238 -8.41 -4.68 0.76
N ALA A 239 -8.67 -5.57 -0.20
CA ALA A 239 -8.04 -5.57 -1.51
C ALA A 239 -8.35 -4.29 -2.29
N LEU A 240 -9.60 -3.79 -2.24
CA LEU A 240 -9.99 -2.52 -2.86
C LEU A 240 -9.29 -1.33 -2.19
N GLU A 241 -9.18 -1.29 -0.85
CA GLU A 241 -8.42 -0.24 -0.13
C GLU A 241 -6.97 -0.17 -0.62
N VAL A 242 -6.30 -1.32 -0.75
CA VAL A 242 -4.92 -1.41 -1.24
C VAL A 242 -4.83 -0.99 -2.70
N THR A 243 -5.74 -1.50 -3.53
CA THR A 243 -5.77 -1.21 -4.96
C THR A 243 -5.90 0.30 -5.23
N ARG A 244 -6.74 1.02 -4.47
CA ARG A 244 -6.88 2.48 -4.58
C ARG A 244 -5.55 3.22 -4.34
N ILE A 245 -4.79 2.79 -3.33
CA ILE A 245 -3.49 3.41 -3.01
C ILE A 245 -2.49 3.15 -4.14
N HIS A 246 -2.43 1.89 -4.62
CA HIS A 246 -1.51 1.49 -5.68
C HIS A 246 -1.89 2.11 -7.04
N SER A 247 -3.19 2.25 -7.31
CA SER A 247 -3.74 2.91 -8.50
C SER A 247 -3.23 4.35 -8.62
N VAL A 248 -3.38 5.15 -7.56
CA VAL A 248 -3.00 6.58 -7.58
C VAL A 248 -1.52 6.80 -7.90
N VAL A 249 -0.65 5.88 -7.55
CA VAL A 249 0.79 5.95 -7.84
C VAL A 249 1.20 5.17 -9.09
N GLY A 250 0.25 4.57 -9.82
CA GLY A 250 0.52 3.82 -11.04
C GLY A 250 1.29 2.52 -10.83
N LEU A 251 1.12 1.87 -9.67
CA LEU A 251 1.81 0.62 -9.32
C LEU A 251 0.96 -0.64 -9.56
N LEU A 252 -0.19 -0.53 -10.22
CA LEU A 252 -0.98 -1.70 -10.56
C LEU A 252 -0.34 -2.46 -11.72
N PRO A 253 -0.14 -3.79 -11.58
CA PRO A 253 0.35 -4.61 -12.68
C PRO A 253 -0.65 -4.65 -13.84
N SER A 254 -0.14 -4.61 -15.07
CA SER A 254 -0.97 -4.77 -16.26
C SER A 254 -1.75 -6.10 -16.23
N GLY A 255 -3.05 -6.04 -16.48
CA GLY A 255 -3.93 -7.23 -16.48
C GLY A 255 -4.36 -7.73 -15.10
N GLN A 256 -3.92 -7.08 -14.02
CA GLN A 256 -4.32 -7.40 -12.64
C GLN A 256 -4.89 -6.16 -11.96
N PRO A 257 -6.16 -5.88 -12.15
CA PRO A 257 -6.77 -4.66 -11.63
C PRO A 257 -6.91 -4.66 -10.10
N LEU A 258 -6.98 -5.84 -9.46
CA LEU A 258 -7.17 -5.98 -8.01
C LEU A 258 -5.92 -6.55 -7.34
N VAL A 259 -5.43 -5.88 -6.30
CA VAL A 259 -4.34 -6.37 -5.45
C VAL A 259 -4.92 -7.31 -4.38
N ALA A 260 -4.93 -8.60 -4.66
CA ALA A 260 -5.50 -9.62 -3.75
C ALA A 260 -4.51 -10.05 -2.65
N GLU A 261 -3.22 -9.98 -2.91
CA GLU A 261 -2.18 -10.36 -1.95
C GLU A 261 -1.77 -9.18 -1.05
N PRO A 262 -1.47 -9.42 0.25
CA PRO A 262 -0.94 -8.39 1.13
C PRO A 262 0.36 -7.79 0.59
N PRO A 263 0.47 -6.47 0.41
CA PRO A 263 1.68 -5.83 -0.08
C PRO A 263 2.87 -6.09 0.85
N PHE A 264 4.05 -6.27 0.26
CA PHE A 264 5.31 -6.35 0.98
C PHE A 264 6.23 -5.22 0.54
N ARG A 265 6.55 -4.31 1.46
CA ARG A 265 7.42 -3.17 1.20
C ARG A 265 8.66 -3.25 2.08
N ALA A 266 9.83 -3.12 1.48
CA ALA A 266 11.12 -3.21 2.17
C ALA A 266 12.03 -2.06 1.72
N PRO A 267 11.77 -0.83 2.18
CA PRO A 267 12.59 0.32 1.82
C PRO A 267 14.01 0.19 2.37
N HIS A 268 14.96 0.72 1.63
CA HIS A 268 16.35 0.78 2.08
C HIS A 268 16.49 1.75 3.27
N HIS A 269 17.40 1.50 4.21
CA HIS A 269 17.58 2.33 5.41
C HIS A 269 17.99 3.78 5.11
N SER A 270 18.53 4.08 3.91
CA SER A 270 18.84 5.43 3.44
C SER A 270 17.62 6.20 2.90
N SER A 271 16.43 5.60 2.86
CA SER A 271 15.22 6.24 2.36
C SER A 271 14.89 7.49 3.15
N SER A 272 14.47 8.55 2.45
CA SER A 272 14.08 9.81 3.08
C SER A 272 12.74 9.70 3.80
N MET A 273 12.48 10.61 4.75
CA MET A 273 11.19 10.67 5.46
C MET A 273 9.99 10.78 4.49
N PRO A 274 9.99 11.63 3.44
CA PRO A 274 8.90 11.65 2.47
C PRO A 274 8.71 10.34 1.70
N ALA A 275 9.77 9.59 1.43
CA ALA A 275 9.67 8.29 0.79
C ALA A 275 8.93 7.27 1.69
N ILE A 276 9.16 7.32 3.00
CA ILE A 276 8.54 6.38 3.96
C ILE A 276 7.10 6.78 4.30
N VAL A 277 6.86 8.03 4.70
CA VAL A 277 5.52 8.44 5.17
C VAL A 277 4.71 9.18 4.12
N GLY A 278 5.30 9.52 2.99
CA GLY A 278 4.62 10.27 1.94
C GLY A 278 4.95 11.76 1.94
N GLY A 279 4.67 12.38 0.83
CA GLY A 279 5.00 13.78 0.58
C GLY A 279 5.55 13.98 -0.82
N GLY A 280 6.32 15.04 -1.01
CA GLY A 280 6.83 15.48 -2.31
C GLY A 280 6.31 16.86 -2.67
N SER A 281 6.24 17.21 -3.96
CA SER A 281 5.65 18.45 -4.46
C SER A 281 4.14 18.51 -4.26
N GLY A 282 3.45 17.32 -4.30
CA GLY A 282 2.06 17.12 -3.96
C GLY A 282 1.91 16.08 -2.84
N PRO A 283 0.69 15.91 -2.27
CA PRO A 283 0.43 14.90 -1.25
C PRO A 283 0.35 13.51 -1.88
N SER A 284 1.49 12.79 -1.93
CA SER A 284 1.61 11.42 -2.44
C SER A 284 1.81 10.42 -1.28
N PRO A 285 1.30 9.17 -1.40
CA PRO A 285 1.52 8.14 -0.39
C PRO A 285 2.98 7.68 -0.41
N GLY A 286 3.53 7.34 0.77
CA GLY A 286 4.85 6.73 0.94
C GLY A 286 4.76 5.23 1.18
N GLU A 287 5.92 4.60 1.45
CA GLU A 287 6.06 3.16 1.67
C GLU A 287 5.14 2.63 2.78
N ALA A 288 4.89 3.43 3.84
CA ALA A 288 3.96 3.07 4.91
C ALA A 288 2.52 2.89 4.42
N SER A 289 2.08 3.75 3.48
CA SER A 289 0.75 3.63 2.88
C SER A 289 0.71 2.56 1.78
N LEU A 290 1.80 2.40 1.03
CA LEU A 290 1.94 1.31 0.04
C LEU A 290 1.98 -0.08 0.69
N ALA A 291 2.37 -0.17 1.97
CA ALA A 291 2.31 -1.39 2.78
C ALA A 291 0.95 -1.60 3.46
N HIS A 292 -0.06 -0.76 3.18
CA HIS A 292 -1.38 -0.86 3.81
C HIS A 292 -1.96 -2.27 3.69
N ARG A 293 -2.52 -2.83 4.78
CA ARG A 293 -3.02 -4.21 4.91
C ARG A 293 -1.97 -5.31 4.69
N GLY A 294 -0.70 -4.93 4.46
CA GLY A 294 0.43 -5.82 4.22
C GLY A 294 1.53 -5.64 5.25
N VAL A 295 2.77 -5.74 4.79
CA VAL A 295 3.98 -5.76 5.62
C VAL A 295 4.93 -4.65 5.22
N LEU A 296 5.39 -3.89 6.21
CA LEU A 296 6.53 -2.97 6.10
C LEU A 296 7.73 -3.60 6.80
N LEU A 297 8.75 -4.02 6.03
CA LEU A 297 10.01 -4.53 6.55
C LEU A 297 11.03 -3.40 6.66
N LEU A 298 11.54 -3.17 7.87
CA LEU A 298 12.67 -2.29 8.13
C LEU A 298 13.89 -3.16 8.46
N ASP A 299 14.65 -3.49 7.42
CA ASP A 299 15.88 -4.27 7.59
C ASP A 299 16.98 -3.36 8.14
N GLU A 300 17.82 -3.86 9.07
CA GLU A 300 18.82 -3.05 9.77
C GLU A 300 18.20 -1.81 10.46
N PHE A 301 17.11 -2.03 11.17
CA PHE A 301 16.28 -1.00 11.81
C PHE A 301 17.04 0.16 12.51
N PRO A 302 18.16 -0.06 13.27
CA PRO A 302 18.91 1.04 13.88
C PRO A 302 19.71 1.91 12.89
N GLU A 303 19.81 1.51 11.61
CA GLU A 303 20.53 2.29 10.61
C GLU A 303 19.63 3.34 9.91
N PHE A 304 18.31 3.22 10.07
CA PHE A 304 17.40 4.28 9.63
C PHE A 304 17.63 5.58 10.41
N GLN A 305 17.44 6.70 9.75
CA GLN A 305 17.51 8.01 10.39
C GLN A 305 16.42 8.15 11.46
N ARG A 306 16.77 8.71 12.62
CA ARG A 306 15.83 8.89 13.74
C ARG A 306 14.54 9.61 13.35
N PRO A 307 14.54 10.72 12.55
CA PRO A 307 13.30 11.36 12.11
C PRO A 307 12.37 10.45 11.32
N VAL A 308 12.92 9.52 10.51
CA VAL A 308 12.15 8.53 9.76
C VAL A 308 11.44 7.57 10.70
N LEU A 309 12.17 7.03 11.68
CA LEU A 309 11.62 6.11 12.68
C LEU A 309 10.54 6.78 13.56
N GLU A 310 10.76 8.03 13.99
CA GLU A 310 9.77 8.77 14.78
C GLU A 310 8.51 9.09 13.97
N ALA A 311 8.62 9.34 12.66
CA ALA A 311 7.49 9.59 11.78
C ALA A 311 6.56 8.37 11.63
N LEU A 312 7.08 7.15 11.83
CA LEU A 312 6.26 5.92 11.81
C LEU A 312 5.38 5.75 13.05
N ARG A 313 5.55 6.56 14.10
CA ARG A 313 4.75 6.44 15.33
C ARG A 313 3.27 6.70 15.06
N GLN A 314 2.96 7.74 14.28
CA GLN A 314 1.57 8.07 13.95
C GLN A 314 0.88 6.93 13.19
N PRO A 315 1.38 6.42 12.05
CA PRO A 315 0.71 5.33 11.36
C PRO A 315 0.62 4.04 12.18
N LEU A 316 1.57 3.76 13.07
CA LEU A 316 1.50 2.60 13.96
C LEU A 316 0.44 2.75 15.08
N GLU A 317 0.04 3.98 15.45
CA GLU A 317 -1.01 4.24 16.43
C GLU A 317 -2.39 4.41 15.75
N ASP A 318 -2.47 5.27 14.75
CA ASP A 318 -3.71 5.74 14.15
C ASP A 318 -4.10 4.94 12.89
N GLY A 319 -3.14 4.19 12.30
CA GLY A 319 -3.34 3.46 11.05
C GLY A 319 -3.49 4.36 9.82
N VAL A 320 -3.06 5.62 9.93
CA VAL A 320 -3.11 6.61 8.85
C VAL A 320 -1.86 7.49 8.85
N VAL A 321 -1.53 8.01 7.68
CA VAL A 321 -0.52 9.06 7.49
C VAL A 321 -1.22 10.32 7.00
N SER A 322 -1.01 11.45 7.67
CA SER A 322 -1.50 12.76 7.24
C SER A 322 -0.34 13.56 6.64
N VAL A 323 -0.46 13.87 5.35
CA VAL A 323 0.50 14.69 4.60
C VAL A 323 -0.10 16.08 4.38
N ALA A 324 0.54 17.09 4.96
CA ALA A 324 0.18 18.49 4.73
C ALA A 324 1.31 19.18 3.94
N ARG A 325 0.97 19.84 2.84
CA ARG A 325 1.87 20.60 1.97
C ARG A 325 1.20 21.92 1.58
N ALA A 326 1.97 22.83 1.01
CA ALA A 326 1.43 24.11 0.50
C ALA A 326 0.27 23.91 -0.50
N ASN A 327 0.31 22.81 -1.27
CA ASN A 327 -0.64 22.48 -2.31
C ASN A 327 -1.85 21.65 -1.81
N GLY A 328 -1.97 21.38 -0.50
CA GLY A 328 -3.10 20.64 0.05
C GLY A 328 -2.75 19.72 1.20
N ARG A 329 -3.79 19.13 1.77
CA ARG A 329 -3.71 18.12 2.82
C ARG A 329 -4.40 16.86 2.34
N ALA A 330 -3.73 15.71 2.49
CA ALA A 330 -4.32 14.41 2.22
C ALA A 330 -3.99 13.44 3.37
N THR A 331 -4.89 12.50 3.58
CA THR A 331 -4.72 11.41 4.55
C THR A 331 -4.74 10.09 3.79
N PHE A 332 -3.74 9.27 4.05
CA PHE A 332 -3.59 7.96 3.43
C PHE A 332 -3.71 6.86 4.49
N PRO A 333 -4.48 5.80 4.24
CA PRO A 333 -4.46 4.62 5.10
C PRO A 333 -3.06 4.02 5.18
N ALA A 334 -2.66 3.58 6.38
CA ALA A 334 -1.34 3.01 6.63
C ALA A 334 -1.40 1.95 7.76
N ARG A 335 -2.35 1.02 7.66
CA ARG A 335 -2.50 -0.11 8.59
C ARG A 335 -1.65 -1.27 8.10
N PHE A 336 -0.37 -1.22 8.36
CA PHE A 336 0.59 -2.26 8.01
C PHE A 336 1.06 -3.03 9.24
N GLN A 337 1.57 -4.23 9.03
CA GLN A 337 2.33 -4.99 10.02
C GLN A 337 3.80 -4.58 9.92
N LEU A 338 4.37 -4.06 11.02
CA LEU A 338 5.78 -3.70 11.06
C LEU A 338 6.61 -4.93 11.39
N VAL A 339 7.54 -5.26 10.52
CA VAL A 339 8.60 -6.24 10.78
C VAL A 339 9.92 -5.53 10.73
N ALA A 340 10.79 -5.77 11.72
CA ALA A 340 12.10 -5.16 11.74
C ALA A 340 13.17 -6.19 12.08
N THR A 341 14.38 -5.98 11.56
CA THR A 341 15.55 -6.76 11.93
C THR A 341 16.61 -5.85 12.53
N MET A 342 17.37 -6.35 13.48
CA MET A 342 18.49 -5.60 14.04
C MET A 342 19.60 -6.52 14.58
N ASN A 343 20.79 -5.98 14.64
CA ASN A 343 21.87 -6.54 15.43
C ASN A 343 21.76 -6.07 16.89
N LEU A 344 22.33 -6.81 17.84
CA LEU A 344 22.28 -6.46 19.26
C LEU A 344 23.33 -5.40 19.65
N CYS A 345 24.25 -5.08 18.74
CA CYS A 345 25.26 -4.04 18.91
C CYS A 345 25.82 -3.59 17.55
N PRO A 346 26.52 -2.45 17.49
CA PRO A 346 27.10 -1.92 16.24
C PRO A 346 28.18 -2.80 15.59
N CYS A 347 28.90 -3.64 16.34
CA CYS A 347 29.89 -4.55 15.77
C CYS A 347 29.29 -5.91 15.34
N GLY A 348 28.04 -6.18 15.72
CA GLY A 348 27.37 -7.45 15.45
C GLY A 348 27.75 -8.59 16.41
N GLY A 349 28.85 -8.47 17.17
CA GLY A 349 29.38 -9.57 17.96
C GLY A 349 28.65 -9.89 19.26
N ARG A 350 27.67 -9.06 19.70
CA ARG A 350 26.90 -9.34 20.91
C ARG A 350 25.92 -10.49 20.66
N GLY A 351 26.01 -11.52 21.51
CA GLY A 351 25.25 -12.77 21.31
C GLY A 351 25.92 -13.77 20.39
N ASP A 352 27.16 -13.50 19.98
CA ASP A 352 28.02 -14.40 19.22
C ASP A 352 29.14 -14.95 20.10
N ALA A 353 29.68 -16.13 19.76
CA ALA A 353 30.81 -16.77 20.44
C ALA A 353 32.11 -15.91 20.37
N ALA A 354 32.28 -15.12 19.30
CA ALA A 354 33.41 -14.20 19.14
C ALA A 354 33.40 -13.00 20.11
N GLY A 355 32.29 -12.76 20.80
CA GLY A 355 32.13 -11.67 21.74
C GLY A 355 31.97 -10.28 21.09
N CYS A 356 31.56 -9.31 21.91
CA CYS A 356 31.35 -7.93 21.49
C CYS A 356 32.55 -7.04 21.84
N SER A 357 33.11 -6.35 20.87
CA SER A 357 34.24 -5.41 21.03
C SER A 357 33.80 -3.94 21.24
N CYS A 358 32.50 -3.67 21.39
CA CYS A 358 31.98 -2.31 21.52
C CYS A 358 32.26 -1.75 22.92
N SER A 359 32.74 -0.49 22.99
CA SER A 359 32.83 0.25 24.25
C SER A 359 31.43 0.55 24.78
N ALA A 360 31.32 0.78 26.12
CA ALA A 360 30.06 1.15 26.77
C ALA A 360 29.42 2.39 26.15
N VAL A 361 30.21 3.38 25.76
CA VAL A 361 29.76 4.62 25.10
C VAL A 361 29.14 4.31 23.73
N ARG A 362 29.77 3.44 22.94
CA ARG A 362 29.26 3.02 21.62
C ARG A 362 27.96 2.25 21.75
N LEU A 363 27.83 1.38 22.75
CA LEU A 363 26.58 0.68 23.06
C LEU A 363 25.47 1.62 23.50
N ALA A 364 25.77 2.61 24.35
CA ALA A 364 24.80 3.61 24.79
C ALA A 364 24.25 4.41 23.60
N ARG A 365 25.13 4.95 22.74
CA ARG A 365 24.73 5.66 21.51
C ARG A 365 23.89 4.80 20.55
N PHE A 366 24.20 3.51 20.44
CA PHE A 366 23.41 2.59 19.63
C PHE A 366 21.99 2.42 20.19
N ARG A 367 21.86 2.28 21.51
CA ARG A 367 20.55 2.16 22.18
C ARG A 367 19.74 3.45 22.10
N GLU A 368 20.39 4.62 22.15
CA GLU A 368 19.74 5.94 22.02
C GLU A 368 19.08 6.16 20.65
N LYS A 369 19.55 5.47 19.58
CA LYS A 369 18.88 5.47 18.27
C LYS A 369 17.48 4.85 18.34
N LEU A 370 17.26 3.92 19.27
CA LEU A 370 16.00 3.19 19.43
C LEU A 370 15.18 3.83 20.56
N SER A 371 14.22 4.67 20.21
CA SER A 371 13.35 5.24 21.23
C SER A 371 12.54 4.12 21.91
N ARG A 372 12.42 4.18 23.24
CA ARG A 372 11.59 3.23 24.00
C ARG A 372 10.15 3.22 23.49
N ALA A 373 9.66 4.38 23.10
CA ALA A 373 8.32 4.53 22.55
C ALA A 373 8.12 3.71 21.26
N LEU A 374 9.15 3.61 20.41
CA LEU A 374 9.09 2.82 19.18
C LEU A 374 9.27 1.32 19.44
N LEU A 375 10.19 0.94 20.33
CA LEU A 375 10.34 -0.45 20.79
C LEU A 375 9.04 -0.97 21.42
N ASP A 376 8.34 -0.10 22.14
CA ASP A 376 7.02 -0.41 22.69
C ASP A 376 5.93 -0.66 21.62
N ARG A 377 6.16 -0.48 20.32
CA ARG A 377 5.23 -0.83 19.24
C ARG A 377 5.38 -2.26 18.73
N PHE A 378 6.50 -2.93 19.09
CA PHE A 378 6.65 -4.34 18.77
C PHE A 378 5.88 -5.21 19.78
N ASP A 379 5.05 -6.10 19.27
CA ASP A 379 4.30 -7.06 20.08
C ASP A 379 5.17 -8.27 20.43
N LEU A 380 6.02 -8.68 19.47
CA LEU A 380 6.92 -9.81 19.54
C LEU A 380 8.37 -9.35 19.33
N VAL A 381 9.25 -9.68 20.28
CA VAL A 381 10.70 -9.47 20.16
C VAL A 381 11.39 -10.82 20.30
N VAL A 382 12.13 -11.22 19.27
CA VAL A 382 12.74 -12.54 19.19
C VAL A 382 14.25 -12.44 19.09
N ALA A 383 14.95 -13.04 20.05
CA ALA A 383 16.38 -13.25 19.94
C ALA A 383 16.65 -14.44 19.01
N MET A 384 17.42 -14.20 17.97
CA MET A 384 17.83 -15.22 16.99
C MET A 384 19.31 -15.55 17.16
N PRO A 385 19.67 -16.61 17.91
CA PRO A 385 21.04 -17.06 18.03
C PRO A 385 21.54 -17.67 16.74
N ARG A 386 22.84 -17.87 16.60
CA ARG A 386 23.39 -18.67 15.50
C ARG A 386 22.87 -20.11 15.57
N PRO A 387 22.34 -20.64 14.45
CA PRO A 387 21.89 -22.03 14.41
C PRO A 387 23.10 -22.97 14.59
N ARG A 388 22.87 -24.09 15.23
CA ARG A 388 23.86 -25.15 15.34
C ARG A 388 23.99 -25.89 14.00
N ALA A 389 25.17 -26.50 13.73
CA ALA A 389 25.37 -27.27 12.48
C ALA A 389 24.29 -28.36 12.31
N SER A 390 23.92 -29.05 13.38
CA SER A 390 22.85 -30.07 13.35
C SER A 390 21.47 -29.55 13.02
N GLU A 391 21.21 -28.26 13.20
CA GLU A 391 19.94 -27.62 12.83
C GLU A 391 19.92 -27.19 11.36
N LEU A 392 21.12 -26.99 10.76
CA LEU A 392 21.25 -26.62 9.34
C LEU A 392 21.11 -27.81 8.41
N ASP A 393 21.51 -28.99 8.87
CA ASP A 393 21.46 -30.26 8.11
C ASP A 393 20.04 -30.91 8.17
N GLY A 394 19.14 -30.37 8.96
CA GLY A 394 17.77 -30.89 9.15
C GLY A 394 16.97 -30.92 7.84
N SER A 395 16.38 -32.09 7.51
CA SER A 395 15.37 -32.25 6.48
C SER A 395 13.98 -32.26 7.16
N GLY A 396 12.96 -31.63 6.54
CA GLY A 396 11.58 -31.72 7.00
C GLY A 396 11.03 -30.48 7.68
N GLU A 397 11.54 -29.32 7.38
CA GLU A 397 10.92 -28.05 7.82
C GLU A 397 9.56 -27.84 7.12
N GLU A 398 8.60 -27.31 7.86
CA GLU A 398 7.24 -27.05 7.35
C GLU A 398 7.26 -26.02 6.23
N THR A 399 6.46 -26.25 5.18
CA THR A 399 6.29 -25.36 4.04
C THR A 399 5.46 -24.14 4.38
N SER A 400 5.60 -23.07 3.60
CA SER A 400 4.76 -21.88 3.71
C SER A 400 3.27 -22.20 3.58
N ALA A 401 2.90 -23.17 2.73
CA ALA A 401 1.50 -23.54 2.50
C ALA A 401 0.84 -24.09 3.77
N LEU A 402 1.49 -25.05 4.45
CA LEU A 402 0.98 -25.64 5.70
C LEU A 402 0.83 -24.59 6.82
N VAL A 403 1.82 -23.69 6.93
CA VAL A 403 1.74 -22.61 7.93
C VAL A 403 0.64 -21.60 7.57
N ARG A 404 0.45 -21.28 6.30
CA ARG A 404 -0.63 -20.40 5.82
C ARG A 404 -2.01 -20.94 6.17
N GLU A 405 -2.25 -22.25 6.02
CA GLU A 405 -3.52 -22.87 6.40
C GLU A 405 -3.82 -22.68 7.90
N ARG A 406 -2.82 -22.91 8.78
CA ARG A 406 -2.98 -22.69 10.23
C ARG A 406 -3.22 -21.20 10.56
N VAL A 407 -2.51 -20.31 9.90
CA VAL A 407 -2.67 -18.86 10.05
C VAL A 407 -4.09 -18.44 9.65
N GLN A 408 -4.59 -18.94 8.52
CA GLN A 408 -5.94 -18.65 8.05
C GLN A 408 -7.01 -19.16 9.02
N ALA A 409 -6.87 -20.41 9.48
CA ALA A 409 -7.79 -20.99 10.48
C ALA A 409 -7.79 -20.18 11.79
N ALA A 410 -6.60 -19.76 12.27
CA ALA A 410 -6.49 -18.94 13.47
C ALA A 410 -7.11 -17.54 13.29
N ARG A 411 -6.95 -16.89 12.12
CA ARG A 411 -7.60 -15.60 11.82
C ARG A 411 -9.12 -15.73 11.83
N SER A 412 -9.66 -16.73 11.14
CA SER A 412 -11.10 -16.98 11.12
C SER A 412 -11.65 -17.20 12.54
N ARG A 413 -10.91 -17.92 13.38
CA ARG A 413 -11.29 -18.14 14.80
C ARG A 413 -11.25 -16.83 15.61
N LEU A 414 -10.22 -15.99 15.41
CA LEU A 414 -10.09 -14.70 16.09
C LEU A 414 -11.22 -13.74 15.72
N GLU A 415 -11.72 -13.79 14.50
CA GLU A 415 -12.81 -12.95 14.01
C GLU A 415 -14.18 -13.47 14.49
N ALA A 416 -14.43 -14.77 14.37
CA ALA A 416 -15.73 -15.36 14.70
C ALA A 416 -15.94 -15.51 16.21
N ARG A 417 -14.96 -16.06 16.93
CA ARG A 417 -15.05 -16.38 18.36
C ARG A 417 -13.68 -16.28 19.03
N PRO A 418 -13.24 -15.06 19.40
CA PRO A 418 -11.93 -14.89 20.01
C PRO A 418 -11.82 -15.60 21.35
N PRO A 419 -10.71 -16.34 21.61
CA PRO A 419 -10.48 -17.05 22.87
C PRO A 419 -10.61 -16.17 24.09
N ARG A 420 -11.24 -16.67 25.17
CA ARG A 420 -11.44 -15.97 26.43
C ARG A 420 -10.33 -16.30 27.43
N MET A 421 -9.96 -15.36 28.26
CA MET A 421 -8.88 -15.56 29.24
C MET A 421 -9.38 -16.37 30.43
N SER A 422 -8.71 -17.50 30.73
CA SER A 422 -8.95 -18.33 31.92
C SER A 422 -8.60 -17.60 33.21
N SER A 423 -9.08 -18.11 34.33
CA SER A 423 -8.73 -17.61 35.67
C SER A 423 -7.22 -17.74 35.96
N GLU A 424 -6.63 -18.87 35.57
CA GLU A 424 -5.19 -19.14 35.75
C GLU A 424 -4.32 -18.23 34.89
N ALA A 425 -4.69 -18.01 33.62
CA ALA A 425 -3.98 -17.07 32.77
C ALA A 425 -4.09 -15.63 33.30
N ARG A 426 -5.25 -15.25 33.84
CA ARG A 426 -5.45 -13.93 34.44
C ARG A 426 -4.58 -13.73 35.69
N ALA A 427 -4.49 -14.75 36.54
CA ALA A 427 -3.61 -14.73 37.71
C ALA A 427 -2.14 -14.57 37.31
N LEU A 428 -1.66 -15.35 36.31
CA LEU A 428 -0.30 -15.23 35.80
C LEU A 428 -0.04 -13.84 35.19
N LEU A 429 -1.01 -13.26 34.47
CA LEU A 429 -0.86 -11.91 33.89
C LEU A 429 -0.73 -10.85 34.98
N THR A 430 -1.47 -10.96 36.07
CA THR A 430 -1.40 -10.06 37.22
C THR A 430 -0.04 -10.17 37.89
N GLU A 431 0.42 -11.39 38.18
CA GLU A 431 1.76 -11.64 38.73
C GLU A 431 2.88 -11.08 37.82
N ALA A 432 2.74 -11.26 36.48
CA ALA A 432 3.70 -10.73 35.53
C ALA A 432 3.74 -9.18 35.53
N VAL A 433 2.62 -8.51 35.73
CA VAL A 433 2.56 -7.03 35.85
C VAL A 433 3.29 -6.53 37.10
N GLU A 434 3.19 -7.25 38.21
CA GLU A 434 3.85 -6.90 39.48
C GLU A 434 5.35 -7.15 39.43
N ARG A 435 5.80 -8.24 38.82
CA ARG A 435 7.22 -8.65 38.77
C ARG A 435 8.02 -8.07 37.60
N LEU A 436 7.36 -7.77 36.49
CA LEU A 436 8.00 -7.25 35.29
C LEU A 436 7.60 -5.77 35.10
N PRO A 437 8.47 -4.92 34.52
CA PRO A 437 8.15 -3.52 34.26
C PRO A 437 7.17 -3.38 33.09
N LEU A 438 5.96 -3.96 33.23
CA LEU A 438 4.91 -3.93 32.21
C LEU A 438 4.05 -2.68 32.39
N SER A 439 4.01 -1.84 31.35
CA SER A 439 3.01 -0.77 31.27
C SER A 439 1.61 -1.34 30.98
N GLY A 440 0.56 -0.55 31.17
CA GLY A 440 -0.80 -0.94 30.78
C GLY A 440 -0.91 -1.37 29.30
N ARG A 441 -0.18 -0.67 28.40
CA ARG A 441 -0.05 -1.06 26.99
C ARG A 441 0.68 -2.40 26.82
N GLY A 442 1.72 -2.64 27.63
CA GLY A 442 2.46 -3.92 27.62
C GLY A 442 1.57 -5.09 28.04
N ARG A 443 0.75 -4.91 29.10
CA ARG A 443 -0.25 -5.90 29.53
C ARG A 443 -1.25 -6.25 28.43
N ALA A 444 -1.82 -5.22 27.77
CA ALA A 444 -2.80 -5.43 26.69
C ALA A 444 -2.19 -6.18 25.49
N ARG A 445 -0.92 -5.90 25.15
CA ARG A 445 -0.20 -6.61 24.07
C ARG A 445 0.05 -8.07 24.40
N VAL A 446 0.53 -8.38 25.59
CA VAL A 446 0.72 -9.77 26.04
C VAL A 446 -0.59 -10.55 25.96
N ALA A 447 -1.70 -9.97 26.42
CA ALA A 447 -3.01 -10.59 26.32
C ALA A 447 -3.47 -10.80 24.87
N ARG A 448 -3.17 -9.87 23.96
CA ARG A 448 -3.49 -9.98 22.53
C ARG A 448 -2.66 -11.08 21.86
N VAL A 449 -1.35 -11.16 22.12
CA VAL A 449 -0.48 -12.23 21.62
C VAL A 449 -0.91 -13.58 22.16
N ALA A 450 -1.21 -13.69 23.46
CA ALA A 450 -1.69 -14.94 24.07
C ALA A 450 -3.01 -15.43 23.45
N ARG A 451 -3.90 -14.52 23.09
CA ARG A 451 -5.15 -14.85 22.37
C ARG A 451 -4.88 -15.44 20.99
N THR A 452 -3.89 -14.87 20.26
CA THR A 452 -3.47 -15.42 18.96
C THR A 452 -2.85 -16.79 19.10
N ILE A 453 -2.02 -17.02 20.13
CA ILE A 453 -1.42 -18.33 20.41
C ILE A 453 -2.50 -19.37 20.70
N ALA A 454 -3.51 -19.03 21.53
CA ALA A 454 -4.64 -19.90 21.81
C ALA A 454 -5.45 -20.23 20.54
N ALA A 455 -5.68 -19.22 19.67
CA ALA A 455 -6.37 -19.43 18.40
C ALA A 455 -5.60 -20.37 17.46
N LEU A 456 -4.26 -20.24 17.37
CA LEU A 456 -3.38 -21.15 16.63
C LEU A 456 -3.39 -22.59 17.21
N ALA A 457 -3.54 -22.72 18.53
CA ALA A 457 -3.70 -24.01 19.20
C ALA A 457 -5.12 -24.61 19.05
N GLY A 458 -6.03 -23.90 18.38
CA GLY A 458 -7.42 -24.34 18.23
C GLY A 458 -8.26 -24.23 19.51
N SER A 459 -7.75 -23.54 20.54
CA SER A 459 -8.40 -23.40 21.85
C SER A 459 -9.39 -22.23 21.88
N ASP A 460 -10.54 -22.41 22.55
CA ASP A 460 -11.51 -21.35 22.83
C ASP A 460 -11.16 -20.56 24.10
N GLU A 461 -10.11 -21.01 24.84
CA GLU A 461 -9.66 -20.40 26.07
C GLU A 461 -8.16 -20.13 26.04
N ILE A 462 -7.77 -18.96 26.56
CA ILE A 462 -6.36 -18.61 26.78
C ILE A 462 -5.93 -19.30 28.08
N ALA A 463 -5.24 -20.42 27.97
CA ALA A 463 -4.66 -21.15 29.09
C ALA A 463 -3.37 -20.49 29.61
N ARG A 464 -2.89 -20.93 30.76
CA ARG A 464 -1.65 -20.44 31.39
C ARG A 464 -0.43 -20.56 30.47
N GLU A 465 -0.32 -21.68 29.72
CA GLU A 465 0.77 -21.92 28.77
C GLU A 465 0.79 -20.92 27.61
N HIS A 466 -0.37 -20.55 27.07
CA HIS A 466 -0.47 -19.55 25.99
C HIS A 466 0.02 -18.17 26.45
N LEU A 467 -0.30 -17.82 27.71
CA LEU A 467 0.16 -16.58 28.28
C LEU A 467 1.67 -16.60 28.60
N ALA A 468 2.19 -17.74 29.08
CA ALA A 468 3.61 -17.92 29.36
C ALA A 468 4.43 -17.80 28.05
N GLU A 469 3.98 -18.41 26.94
CA GLU A 469 4.59 -18.25 25.63
C GLU A 469 4.57 -16.77 25.20
N ALA A 470 3.45 -16.07 25.33
CA ALA A 470 3.34 -14.65 24.99
C ALA A 470 4.29 -13.76 25.78
N LEU A 471 4.48 -14.04 27.08
CA LEU A 471 5.41 -13.33 27.94
C LEU A 471 6.87 -13.52 27.49
N SER A 472 7.22 -14.69 26.93
CA SER A 472 8.58 -14.98 26.44
C SER A 472 9.01 -14.11 25.26
N TYR A 473 8.09 -13.48 24.55
CA TYR A 473 8.34 -12.57 23.42
C TYR A 473 8.45 -11.10 23.83
N ARG A 474 8.52 -10.81 25.13
CA ARG A 474 8.74 -9.43 25.60
C ARG A 474 10.16 -8.96 25.34
N ILE A 475 10.32 -7.63 25.30
CA ILE A 475 11.62 -6.99 25.06
C ILE A 475 12.62 -7.46 26.10
N PRO A 476 13.73 -8.10 25.70
CA PRO A 476 14.72 -8.58 26.64
C PRO A 476 15.46 -7.41 27.30
N PRO A 477 15.93 -7.57 28.57
CA PRO A 477 16.61 -6.51 29.31
C PRO A 477 17.82 -5.93 28.57
N GLU A 478 18.51 -6.74 27.77
CA GLU A 478 19.68 -6.34 26.99
C GLU A 478 19.37 -5.21 25.98
N LEU A 479 18.14 -5.09 25.54
CA LEU A 479 17.70 -4.02 24.63
C LEU A 479 17.18 -2.79 25.38
N THR A 480 16.81 -2.92 26.67
CA THR A 480 16.25 -1.82 27.45
C THR A 480 17.29 -1.08 28.29
N GLY A 481 18.52 -1.61 28.41
CA GLY A 481 19.61 -0.94 29.13
C GLY A 481 19.52 -1.00 30.65
N LYS A 482 18.70 -1.91 31.19
CA LYS A 482 18.68 -2.22 32.64
C LYS A 482 19.56 -3.42 32.93
#